data_ad03c135eda71638f8d2ef00e9047ae3
#
_entry.id   ad03c135eda71638f8d2ef00e9047ae3
#
_cell.length_a   1.000
_cell.length_b   1.000
_cell.length_c   1.000
_cell.angle_alpha   90.00
_cell.angle_beta   90.00
_cell.angle_gamma   90.00
#
_symmetry.space_group_name_H-M   'P 1'
#
loop_
_entity.id
_entity.type
_entity.pdbx_description
1 polymer ?
#
loop_
_entity_poly.entity_id
_entity_poly.type
_entity_poly.pdbx_seq_one_letter_code
_entity_poly.pdbx_strand_id
1 'polypeptide(L)'
;PESAPVEKSVAKQKKRKDSTDSYRKQFLLGGNVQQRQQAYIGINNYQFIQRFLSVVAPKVSMSKYIDDVLTAHIEQYQEEIDSLYYNQINNKPLYKK
;
A
#
# COMPACT_ATOMS: atom_id res chain seq x y z
N PRO A 1 -27.97 -22.67 12.18
CA PRO A 1 -27.28 -21.41 11.97
C PRO A 1 -25.84 -21.45 12.38
N GLU A 2 -25.54 -22.34 13.29
CA GLU A 2 -24.17 -22.44 13.70
C GLU A 2 -23.27 -22.86 12.56
N SER A 3 -23.77 -23.78 11.75
CA SER A 3 -22.94 -24.25 10.66
C SER A 3 -22.65 -23.14 9.67
N ALA A 4 -23.63 -22.30 9.43
CA ALA A 4 -23.43 -21.21 8.50
C ALA A 4 -22.31 -20.28 8.91
N PRO A 5 -22.30 -19.80 10.16
CA PRO A 5 -21.17 -18.97 10.59
C PRO A 5 -19.83 -19.70 10.53
N VAL A 6 -19.85 -20.97 10.84
CA VAL A 6 -18.63 -21.75 10.80
C VAL A 6 -18.11 -21.86 9.37
N GLU A 7 -19.02 -22.14 8.45
CA GLU A 7 -18.62 -22.22 7.06
C GLU A 7 -18.11 -20.90 6.57
N LYS A 8 -18.75 -19.84 6.96
CA LYS A 8 -18.29 -18.52 6.59
C LYS A 8 -16.91 -18.25 7.14
N SER A 9 -16.66 -18.66 8.35
CA SER A 9 -15.37 -18.48 8.96
C SER A 9 -14.29 -19.23 8.18
N VAL A 10 -14.57 -20.44 7.80
CA VAL A 10 -13.59 -21.21 7.05
C VAL A 10 -13.32 -20.56 5.71
N ALA A 11 -14.37 -20.15 5.02
CA ALA A 11 -14.19 -19.49 3.74
C ALA A 11 -13.40 -18.20 3.91
N LYS A 12 -13.68 -17.47 4.96
CA LYS A 12 -12.96 -16.24 5.23
C LYS A 12 -11.50 -16.51 5.49
N GLN A 13 -11.19 -17.53 6.22
CA GLN A 13 -9.83 -17.88 6.50
C GLN A 13 -9.06 -18.22 5.23
N LYS A 14 -9.70 -18.96 4.36
CA LYS A 14 -9.07 -19.30 3.11
C LYS A 14 -8.80 -18.07 2.28
N LYS A 15 -9.79 -17.21 2.19
CA LYS A 15 -9.64 -15.97 1.46
C LYS A 15 -8.57 -15.11 2.07
N ARG A 16 -8.54 -15.06 3.40
CA ARG A 16 -7.55 -14.28 4.11
C ARG A 16 -6.15 -14.80 3.84
N LYS A 17 -6.00 -16.10 3.78
CA LYS A 17 -4.71 -16.68 3.49
C LYS A 17 -4.22 -16.28 2.11
N ASP A 18 -5.10 -16.36 1.12
CA ASP A 18 -4.75 -15.95 -0.22
C ASP A 18 -4.38 -14.48 -0.27
N SER A 19 -5.15 -13.65 0.44
CA SER A 19 -4.86 -12.23 0.52
C SER A 19 -3.54 -11.98 1.22
N THR A 20 -3.26 -12.75 2.25
CA THR A 20 -2.02 -12.61 2.99
C THR A 20 -0.82 -12.96 2.13
N ASP A 21 -0.92 -14.03 1.36
CA ASP A 21 0.16 -14.42 0.47
C ASP A 21 0.38 -13.36 -0.59
N SER A 22 -0.69 -12.82 -1.13
CA SER A 22 -0.61 -11.79 -2.14
C SER A 22 0.05 -10.54 -1.58
N TYR A 23 -0.34 -10.15 -0.38
CA TYR A 23 0.25 -8.99 0.27
C TYR A 23 1.74 -9.20 0.50
N ARG A 24 2.11 -10.39 0.95
CA ARG A 24 3.50 -10.70 1.22
C ARG A 24 4.33 -10.61 -0.06
N LYS A 25 3.82 -11.13 -1.13
CA LYS A 25 4.53 -11.07 -2.40
C LYS A 25 4.69 -9.64 -2.88
N GLN A 26 3.69 -8.82 -2.67
CA GLN A 26 3.70 -7.47 -3.18
C GLN A 26 4.53 -6.53 -2.33
N PHE A 27 4.49 -6.69 -1.00
CA PHE A 27 5.06 -5.69 -0.11
C PHE A 27 6.17 -6.19 0.80
N LEU A 28 6.37 -7.49 0.91
CA LEU A 28 7.27 -8.00 1.93
C LEU A 28 8.40 -8.84 1.36
N LEU A 29 8.73 -8.64 0.11
CA LEU A 29 9.83 -9.39 -0.49
C LEU A 29 11.20 -8.85 -0.15
N GLY A 30 11.25 -7.62 0.27
CA GLY A 30 12.53 -7.02 0.57
C GLY A 30 13.18 -6.45 -0.67
N GLY A 31 14.47 -6.22 -0.59
CA GLY A 31 15.20 -5.57 -1.65
C GLY A 31 15.55 -4.15 -1.28
N ASN A 32 16.10 -3.44 -2.22
CA ASN A 32 16.55 -2.07 -1.99
C ASN A 32 15.89 -1.13 -2.97
N VAL A 33 15.62 0.08 -2.47
CA VAL A 33 15.20 1.16 -3.33
C VAL A 33 16.46 1.77 -3.92
N GLN A 34 16.52 1.85 -5.24
CA GLN A 34 17.75 2.23 -5.92
C GLN A 34 18.11 3.68 -5.73
N GLN A 35 17.20 4.57 -6.02
CA GLN A 35 17.43 6.00 -5.89
C GLN A 35 16.41 6.54 -4.93
N ARG A 36 16.87 7.14 -3.85
CA ARG A 36 15.98 7.51 -2.77
C ARG A 36 16.08 8.99 -2.47
N GLN A 37 14.95 9.54 -2.10
CA GLN A 37 14.85 10.87 -1.55
C GLN A 37 14.32 10.77 -0.14
N GLN A 38 14.72 11.71 0.68
CA GLN A 38 14.22 11.75 2.04
C GLN A 38 12.80 12.25 2.07
N ALA A 39 12.00 11.64 2.94
CA ALA A 39 10.64 12.08 3.18
C ALA A 39 10.29 11.75 4.61
N TYR A 40 9.45 12.58 5.20
CA TYR A 40 9.04 12.36 6.57
C TYR A 40 7.61 11.83 6.60
N ILE A 41 7.35 10.91 7.49
CA ILE A 41 6.01 10.38 7.65
C ILE A 41 5.58 10.62 9.09
N GLY A 42 4.27 10.55 9.31
CA GLY A 42 3.74 10.73 10.64
C GLY A 42 4.28 9.70 11.61
N ILE A 43 4.43 10.12 12.84
CA ILE A 43 5.02 9.23 13.84
C ILE A 43 4.17 8.00 14.09
N ASN A 44 2.86 8.13 14.01
CA ASN A 44 1.99 6.98 14.23
C ASN A 44 2.17 5.94 13.15
N ASN A 45 2.26 6.38 11.90
CA ASN A 45 2.49 5.45 10.80
C ASN A 45 3.87 4.83 10.90
N TYR A 46 4.85 5.62 11.27
CA TYR A 46 6.20 5.11 11.42
C TYR A 46 6.25 3.99 12.47
N GLN A 47 5.66 4.24 13.61
CA GLN A 47 5.68 3.25 14.69
C GLN A 47 4.89 2.02 14.32
N PHE A 48 3.77 2.19 13.65
CA PHE A 48 2.97 1.06 13.21
C PHE A 48 3.75 0.17 12.26
N ILE A 49 4.36 0.78 11.25
CA ILE A 49 5.13 0.02 10.26
C ILE A 49 6.31 -0.66 10.90
N GLN A 50 7.00 0.05 11.78
CA GLN A 50 8.16 -0.50 12.46
C GLN A 50 7.78 -1.75 13.24
N ARG A 51 6.69 -1.66 13.99
CA ARG A 51 6.23 -2.79 14.79
C ARG A 51 5.77 -3.93 13.91
N PHE A 52 5.04 -3.61 12.86
CA PHE A 52 4.54 -4.63 11.94
C PHE A 52 5.68 -5.40 11.29
N LEU A 53 6.62 -4.68 10.73
CA LEU A 53 7.72 -5.33 10.01
C LEU A 53 8.63 -6.11 10.94
N SER A 54 8.83 -5.62 12.15
CA SER A 54 9.73 -6.31 13.06
C SER A 54 9.21 -7.70 13.42
N VAL A 55 7.91 -7.90 13.34
CA VAL A 55 7.32 -9.19 13.65
C VAL A 55 7.12 -10.02 12.40
N VAL A 56 6.60 -9.43 11.36
CA VAL A 56 6.16 -10.18 10.19
C VAL A 56 7.27 -10.37 9.18
N ALA A 57 8.10 -9.38 9.00
CA ALA A 57 9.13 -9.43 7.97
C ALA A 57 10.33 -8.61 8.42
N PRO A 58 11.08 -9.09 9.40
CA PRO A 58 12.16 -8.28 10.00
C PRO A 58 13.28 -7.93 9.04
N LYS A 59 13.39 -8.64 7.93
CA LYS A 59 14.46 -8.35 6.98
C LYS A 59 14.06 -7.32 5.93
N VAL A 60 12.82 -6.91 5.92
CA VAL A 60 12.35 -5.91 4.97
C VAL A 60 12.55 -4.54 5.58
N SER A 61 13.19 -3.65 4.85
CA SER A 61 13.41 -2.29 5.34
C SER A 61 12.12 -1.50 5.27
N MET A 62 12.03 -0.53 6.16
CA MET A 62 10.87 0.35 6.18
C MET A 62 10.75 1.13 4.87
N SER A 63 11.88 1.59 4.35
CA SER A 63 11.87 2.34 3.10
C SER A 63 11.31 1.52 1.95
N LYS A 64 11.73 0.26 1.87
CA LYS A 64 11.23 -0.60 0.79
C LYS A 64 9.74 -0.85 0.92
N TYR A 65 9.30 -1.11 2.14
CA TYR A 65 7.88 -1.34 2.39
C TYR A 65 7.05 -0.12 2.00
N ILE A 66 7.48 1.05 2.44
CA ILE A 66 6.74 2.28 2.14
C ILE A 66 6.73 2.53 0.63
N ASP A 67 7.87 2.31 -0.02
CA ASP A 67 7.94 2.51 -1.45
C ASP A 67 6.97 1.59 -2.19
N ASP A 68 6.91 0.34 -1.78
CA ASP A 68 6.00 -0.62 -2.42
C ASP A 68 4.54 -0.23 -2.18
N VAL A 69 4.22 0.24 -0.98
CA VAL A 69 2.86 0.67 -0.67
C VAL A 69 2.49 1.87 -1.55
N LEU A 70 3.39 2.82 -1.69
CA LEU A 70 3.13 3.99 -2.51
C LEU A 70 2.96 3.61 -3.97
N THR A 71 3.80 2.73 -4.46
CA THR A 71 3.69 2.28 -5.84
C THR A 71 2.34 1.62 -6.08
N ALA A 72 1.94 0.75 -5.17
CA ALA A 72 0.65 0.08 -5.30
C ALA A 72 -0.50 1.07 -5.27
N HIS A 73 -0.41 2.06 -4.40
CA HIS A 73 -1.46 3.07 -4.30
C HIS A 73 -1.57 3.84 -5.62
N ILE A 74 -0.43 4.28 -6.14
CA ILE A 74 -0.42 5.06 -7.37
C ILE A 74 -0.98 4.23 -8.52
N GLU A 75 -0.56 2.98 -8.62
CA GLU A 75 -1.04 2.14 -9.71
C GLU A 75 -2.53 1.88 -9.60
N GLN A 76 -3.01 1.69 -8.39
CA GLN A 76 -4.43 1.41 -8.20
C GLN A 76 -5.30 2.61 -8.59
N TYR A 77 -4.82 3.80 -8.31
CA TYR A 77 -5.60 5.02 -8.55
C TYR A 77 -5.06 5.85 -9.69
N GLN A 78 -4.34 5.21 -10.61
CA GLN A 78 -3.67 5.92 -11.69
C GLN A 78 -4.63 6.80 -12.48
N GLU A 79 -5.78 6.24 -12.83
CA GLU A 79 -6.74 6.99 -13.65
C GLU A 79 -7.27 8.20 -12.90
N GLU A 80 -7.60 8.01 -11.65
CA GLU A 80 -8.12 9.11 -10.86
C GLU A 80 -7.07 10.20 -10.66
N ILE A 81 -5.85 9.78 -10.39
CA ILE A 81 -4.77 10.73 -10.18
C ILE A 81 -4.50 11.52 -11.44
N ASP A 82 -4.39 10.83 -12.55
CA ASP A 82 -4.15 11.49 -13.83
C ASP A 82 -5.27 12.43 -14.18
N SER A 83 -6.51 12.02 -13.94
CA SER A 83 -7.66 12.83 -14.25
C SER A 83 -7.65 14.13 -13.44
N LEU A 84 -7.36 14.02 -12.16
CA LEU A 84 -7.29 15.20 -11.32
C LEU A 84 -6.17 16.14 -11.75
N TYR A 85 -5.04 15.56 -12.07
CA TYR A 85 -3.89 16.35 -12.48
C TYR A 85 -4.16 17.10 -13.77
N TYR A 86 -4.66 16.41 -14.76
CA TYR A 86 -4.90 17.04 -16.04
C TYR A 86 -6.06 18.03 -16.01
N ASN A 87 -7.06 17.73 -15.19
CA ASN A 87 -8.13 18.71 -15.01
C ASN A 87 -7.60 20.00 -14.42
N GLN A 88 -6.71 19.88 -13.46
CA GLN A 88 -6.18 21.07 -12.82
C GLN A 88 -5.30 21.86 -13.76
N ILE A 89 -4.50 21.18 -14.54
CA ILE A 89 -3.64 21.84 -15.50
C ILE A 89 -4.47 22.53 -16.56
N ASN A 90 -5.46 21.86 -17.09
CA ASN A 90 -6.27 22.43 -18.14
C ASN A 90 -7.11 23.57 -17.65
N ASN A 91 -7.46 23.58 -16.38
CA ASN A 91 -8.27 24.63 -15.83
C ASN A 91 -7.45 25.78 -15.28
N LYS A 92 -6.18 25.77 -15.49
CA LYS A 92 -5.36 26.82 -14.99
C LYS A 92 -5.83 28.14 -15.54
N PRO A 93 -5.98 29.07 -14.70
CA PRO A 93 -6.60 30.33 -15.06
C PRO A 93 -5.89 31.10 -16.10
N LEU A 94 -4.70 30.74 -16.31
CA LEU A 94 -3.99 31.45 -17.29
C LEU A 94 -4.70 31.42 -18.55
N TYR A 95 -5.45 30.44 -18.73
CA TYR A 95 -6.16 30.46 -19.91
C TYR A 95 -7.02 31.59 -20.02
N LYS A 96 -7.24 32.06 -18.98
CA LYS A 96 -8.02 33.04 -19.08
C LYS A 96 -7.56 34.11 -19.40
N LYS A 97 -7.09 34.21 -19.60
CA LYS A 97 -6.71 35.17 -20.12
C LYS A 97 -7.10 35.68 -20.46
#